data_2a7e97c75c2c0b238686db9d9c3e3d04
#
_entry.id   2a7e97c75c2c0b238686db9d9c3e3d04
#
_cell.length_a   1.000
_cell.length_b   1.000
_cell.length_c   1.000
_cell.angle_alpha   90.00
_cell.angle_beta   90.00
_cell.angle_gamma   90.00
#
_symmetry.space_group_name_H-M   'P 1'
#
loop_
_entity.id
_entity.type
_entity.pdbx_description
1 polymer ?
#
loop_
_entity_poly.entity_id
_entity_poly.type
_entity_poly.pdbx_seq_one_letter_code
_entity_poly.pdbx_strand_id
1 'polypeptide(L)'
;MLEVDRSFTAEAEAAPRSVRAADHETEWRALVEKYLPVVPAKSGWRYRPPQVPHPAQGWKLHISATLPNAITVFERCAPLLVERGVAFKSVKTLNLLSRLNSAIPFGFSQIGKFITVYPRGAAQAVELAELLHAATRDFPAPAVPFDRQLRPGSAVYFRYGAFGHEEMETEDGSRVSVLRTPSGERVPDLREPGKAVPDWVECPFAAQSESASPPTPLQTRFLCYEAFMQRGKGGVYRAVDIERSPARLCVVKEGRRHGETNWLGQDGRSYVEREEAILRAMHGLAFAAPAVIDSFCIGEHRYLVIEHIDGEPLLMACADPQKKLPIDEALAYGAAVAQLVAQLHAAGWVWRDLKPANVLVDRSGRLRPVDFEGALRLQETSNIPWGTPSYMPPEARHGAFAGSHVREDLYGLGATLHQLLSSWLMHRDDVEPGAQASATQRPPLGRLRKQVPP
;
A
#
# COMPACT_ATOMS: atom_id res chain seq x y z
N MET A 1 5.86 -31.56 -18.09
CA MET A 1 7.01 -31.31 -17.21
C MET A 1 7.58 -29.97 -17.64
N LEU A 2 7.07 -28.88 -17.05
CA LEU A 2 7.49 -27.53 -17.35
C LEU A 2 8.60 -27.19 -16.37
N GLU A 3 9.77 -26.89 -16.88
CA GLU A 3 10.90 -26.39 -16.12
C GLU A 3 10.51 -25.07 -15.43
N VAL A 4 10.45 -25.10 -14.11
CA VAL A 4 10.35 -23.90 -13.30
C VAL A 4 11.75 -23.27 -13.29
N ASP A 5 11.85 -22.09 -13.86
CA ASP A 5 13.06 -21.28 -13.92
C ASP A 5 13.70 -21.14 -12.52
N ARG A 6 14.88 -21.71 -12.36
CA ARG A 6 15.67 -21.76 -11.12
C ARG A 6 16.44 -20.45 -10.84
N SER A 7 16.16 -19.36 -11.55
CA SER A 7 16.89 -18.10 -11.38
C SER A 7 16.57 -17.32 -10.10
N PHE A 8 15.61 -17.75 -9.28
CA PHE A 8 15.21 -17.05 -8.05
C PHE A 8 15.94 -17.48 -6.76
N THR A 9 16.88 -18.41 -6.82
CA THR A 9 17.50 -19.01 -5.61
C THR A 9 18.94 -18.60 -5.30
N ALA A 10 19.55 -17.68 -6.03
CA ALA A 10 21.00 -17.43 -5.95
C ALA A 10 21.46 -16.15 -5.23
N GLU A 11 20.57 -15.38 -4.56
CA GLU A 11 20.99 -14.18 -3.80
C GLU A 11 20.61 -14.18 -2.30
N ALA A 12 20.56 -15.32 -1.66
CA ALA A 12 20.07 -15.49 -0.29
C ALA A 12 21.13 -15.42 0.83
N GLU A 13 22.37 -14.99 0.55
CA GLU A 13 23.40 -14.80 1.60
C GLU A 13 23.68 -13.33 1.91
N ALA A 14 22.64 -12.56 2.20
CA ALA A 14 22.80 -11.20 2.63
C ALA A 14 22.22 -10.99 4.04
N ALA A 15 22.94 -10.21 4.88
CA ALA A 15 22.64 -9.92 6.28
C ALA A 15 21.15 -9.73 6.61
N PRO A 16 20.69 -10.04 7.84
CA PRO A 16 19.31 -9.91 8.26
C PRO A 16 18.75 -8.54 7.90
N ARG A 17 17.52 -8.48 7.39
CA ARG A 17 16.85 -7.25 6.89
C ARG A 17 16.80 -6.10 7.90
N SER A 18 16.69 -6.41 9.19
CA SER A 18 16.69 -5.42 10.26
C SER A 18 18.00 -4.61 10.29
N VAL A 19 19.13 -5.23 10.02
CA VAL A 19 20.44 -4.57 9.98
C VAL A 19 20.53 -3.66 8.75
N ARG A 20 20.16 -4.14 7.55
CA ARG A 20 20.18 -3.32 6.32
C ARG A 20 19.21 -2.14 6.37
N ALA A 21 18.00 -2.34 6.87
CA ALA A 21 17.05 -1.24 7.01
C ALA A 21 17.51 -0.18 8.01
N ALA A 22 18.17 -0.58 9.10
CA ALA A 22 18.75 0.32 10.08
C ALA A 22 19.95 1.10 9.51
N ASP A 23 20.79 0.45 8.71
CA ASP A 23 21.93 1.08 8.04
C ASP A 23 21.46 2.13 7.03
N HIS A 24 20.48 1.80 6.20
CA HIS A 24 19.88 2.74 5.26
C HIS A 24 19.16 3.91 5.96
N GLU A 25 18.52 3.68 7.08
CA GLU A 25 17.88 4.76 7.86
C GLU A 25 18.92 5.70 8.47
N THR A 26 20.07 5.17 8.88
CA THR A 26 21.19 5.96 9.40
C THR A 26 21.84 6.81 8.30
N GLU A 27 22.10 6.20 7.14
CA GLU A 27 22.62 6.87 5.94
C GLU A 27 21.64 7.97 5.47
N TRP A 28 20.35 7.64 5.39
CA TRP A 28 19.29 8.59 5.05
C TRP A 28 19.27 9.79 5.98
N ARG A 29 19.35 9.56 7.29
CA ARG A 29 19.33 10.63 8.29
C ARG A 29 20.46 11.61 8.07
N ALA A 30 21.69 11.13 7.91
CA ALA A 30 22.86 11.97 7.66
C ALA A 30 22.68 12.79 6.37
N LEU A 31 22.19 12.15 5.30
CA LEU A 31 22.01 12.77 4.01
C LEU A 31 20.91 13.85 4.05
N VAL A 32 19.74 13.54 4.60
CA VAL A 32 18.62 14.49 4.65
C VAL A 32 18.90 15.67 5.57
N GLU A 33 19.67 15.49 6.66
CA GLU A 33 20.11 16.57 7.56
C GLU A 33 21.06 17.54 6.88
N LYS A 34 21.94 17.05 6.03
CA LYS A 34 22.87 17.88 5.25
C LYS A 34 22.14 18.87 4.32
N TYR A 35 21.08 18.42 3.66
CA TYR A 35 20.40 19.22 2.63
C TYR A 35 19.12 19.91 3.11
N LEU A 36 18.43 19.37 4.11
CA LEU A 36 17.17 19.86 4.65
C LEU A 36 17.30 20.20 6.15
N PRO A 37 17.83 21.38 6.49
CA PRO A 37 18.18 21.72 7.88
C PRO A 37 16.95 21.96 8.78
N VAL A 38 15.79 22.34 8.22
CA VAL A 38 14.62 22.72 9.00
C VAL A 38 13.68 21.54 9.21
N VAL A 39 13.29 21.30 10.47
CA VAL A 39 12.28 20.32 10.86
C VAL A 39 11.08 21.08 11.43
N PRO A 40 9.97 21.23 10.69
CA PRO A 40 8.75 21.82 11.22
C PRO A 40 8.22 21.02 12.42
N ALA A 41 7.73 21.71 13.43
CA ALA A 41 7.16 21.07 14.62
C ALA A 41 6.05 20.07 14.24
N LYS A 42 6.05 18.89 14.86
CA LYS A 42 5.07 17.82 14.64
C LYS A 42 4.94 17.34 13.17
N SER A 43 5.97 17.56 12.34
CA SER A 43 5.97 17.19 10.93
C SER A 43 6.83 15.95 10.67
N GLY A 44 6.35 15.05 9.80
CA GLY A 44 7.15 13.96 9.24
C GLY A 44 8.12 14.40 8.13
N TRP A 45 8.20 15.69 7.83
CA TRP A 45 8.98 16.27 6.74
C TRP A 45 10.19 17.04 7.26
N ARG A 46 11.24 17.09 6.44
CA ARG A 46 12.32 18.08 6.55
C ARG A 46 12.22 19.03 5.36
N TYR A 47 12.63 20.27 5.57
CA TYR A 47 12.42 21.35 4.64
C TYR A 47 13.67 22.22 4.47
N ARG A 48 13.91 22.71 3.25
CA ARG A 48 14.85 23.78 2.93
C ARG A 48 14.03 24.99 2.46
N PRO A 49 14.11 26.13 3.17
CA PRO A 49 13.44 27.36 2.74
C PRO A 49 14.08 27.91 1.46
N PRO A 50 13.34 28.71 0.68
CA PRO A 50 13.88 29.38 -0.49
C PRO A 50 14.88 30.46 -0.09
N GLN A 51 15.84 30.75 -0.97
CA GLN A 51 16.73 31.88 -0.82
C GLN A 51 16.03 33.23 -1.08
N VAL A 52 14.98 33.21 -1.90
CA VAL A 52 14.14 34.37 -2.26
C VAL A 52 12.70 33.98 -1.98
N PRO A 53 11.84 34.91 -1.48
CA PRO A 53 10.44 34.60 -1.21
C PRO A 53 9.73 33.99 -2.42
N HIS A 54 8.93 32.96 -2.20
CA HIS A 54 8.10 32.32 -3.21
C HIS A 54 6.62 32.72 -3.05
N PRO A 55 5.79 32.57 -4.08
CA PRO A 55 4.37 32.89 -4.03
C PRO A 55 3.63 31.96 -3.04
N ALA A 56 2.42 32.37 -2.65
CA ALA A 56 1.55 31.56 -1.78
C ALA A 56 0.96 30.32 -2.50
N GLN A 57 0.95 30.32 -3.83
CA GLN A 57 0.50 29.24 -4.71
C GLN A 57 1.29 29.21 -5.99
N GLY A 58 1.35 28.07 -6.65
CA GLY A 58 2.12 27.92 -7.91
C GLY A 58 2.33 26.47 -8.29
N TRP A 59 3.28 26.27 -9.19
CA TRP A 59 3.69 24.95 -9.63
C TRP A 59 4.42 24.20 -8.52
N LYS A 60 4.01 22.96 -8.28
CA LYS A 60 4.71 21.98 -7.44
C LYS A 60 5.27 20.90 -8.34
N LEU A 61 6.52 20.52 -8.11
CA LEU A 61 7.07 19.30 -8.69
C LEU A 61 7.16 18.24 -7.59
N HIS A 62 6.72 17.03 -7.89
CA HIS A 62 6.90 15.88 -7.03
C HIS A 62 7.82 14.89 -7.72
N ILE A 63 8.90 14.52 -7.05
CA ILE A 63 9.80 13.47 -7.48
C ILE A 63 9.45 12.23 -6.69
N SER A 64 9.12 11.18 -7.42
CA SER A 64 8.74 9.89 -6.84
C SER A 64 9.96 8.97 -6.72
N ALA A 65 9.93 8.08 -5.73
CA ALA A 65 10.95 7.06 -5.53
C ALA A 65 10.37 5.81 -4.87
N THR A 66 10.97 4.67 -5.16
CA THR A 66 10.80 3.44 -4.37
C THR A 66 11.72 3.45 -3.16
N LEU A 67 11.48 2.59 -2.16
CA LEU A 67 12.38 2.46 -1.01
C LEU A 67 13.83 2.14 -1.42
N PRO A 68 14.10 1.16 -2.32
CA PRO A 68 15.46 0.79 -2.68
C PRO A 68 16.27 1.89 -3.36
N ASN A 69 15.62 2.81 -4.07
CA ASN A 69 16.32 3.87 -4.81
C ASN A 69 16.25 5.27 -4.17
N ALA A 70 15.51 5.41 -3.05
CA ALA A 70 15.23 6.70 -2.44
C ALA A 70 16.51 7.51 -2.11
N ILE A 71 17.53 6.87 -1.51
CA ILE A 71 18.78 7.51 -1.16
C ILE A 71 19.46 8.06 -2.42
N THR A 72 19.65 7.23 -3.43
CA THR A 72 20.31 7.62 -4.68
C THR A 72 19.55 8.70 -5.46
N VAL A 73 18.22 8.61 -5.50
CA VAL A 73 17.36 9.66 -6.10
C VAL A 73 17.57 10.99 -5.37
N PHE A 74 17.60 10.97 -4.03
CA PHE A 74 17.80 12.20 -3.25
C PHE A 74 19.21 12.78 -3.44
N GLU A 75 20.24 11.93 -3.46
CA GLU A 75 21.63 12.34 -3.70
C GLU A 75 21.83 13.03 -5.05
N ARG A 76 21.10 12.59 -6.07
CA ARG A 76 21.14 13.24 -7.40
C ARG A 76 20.32 14.53 -7.45
N CYS A 77 19.18 14.59 -6.77
CA CYS A 77 18.27 15.73 -6.84
C CYS A 77 18.65 16.88 -5.88
N ALA A 78 19.02 16.57 -4.63
CA ALA A 78 19.19 17.59 -3.60
C ALA A 78 20.31 18.61 -3.89
N PRO A 79 21.49 18.25 -4.41
CA PRO A 79 22.53 19.23 -4.79
C PRO A 79 22.03 20.21 -5.86
N LEU A 80 21.32 19.70 -6.89
CA LEU A 80 20.77 20.51 -7.97
C LEU A 80 19.76 21.54 -7.45
N LEU A 81 18.91 21.12 -6.52
CA LEU A 81 17.90 22.00 -5.91
C LEU A 81 18.53 23.07 -5.01
N VAL A 82 19.61 22.71 -4.29
CA VAL A 82 20.37 23.66 -3.46
C VAL A 82 21.08 24.68 -4.33
N GLU A 83 21.76 24.26 -5.39
CA GLU A 83 22.43 25.13 -6.36
C GLU A 83 21.48 26.17 -6.98
N ARG A 84 20.25 25.75 -7.29
CA ARG A 84 19.20 26.63 -7.84
C ARG A 84 18.49 27.49 -6.80
N GLY A 85 18.83 27.36 -5.51
CA GLY A 85 18.26 28.14 -4.41
C GLY A 85 16.76 28.02 -4.25
N VAL A 86 16.19 26.86 -4.65
CA VAL A 86 14.76 26.62 -4.63
C VAL A 86 14.33 25.94 -3.33
N ALA A 87 13.11 26.24 -2.87
CA ALA A 87 12.53 25.58 -1.72
C ALA A 87 12.13 24.13 -2.06
N PHE A 88 12.43 23.20 -1.16
CA PHE A 88 11.98 21.83 -1.29
C PHE A 88 11.91 21.11 0.07
N LYS A 89 11.16 20.02 0.11
CA LYS A 89 11.03 19.14 1.27
C LYS A 89 11.15 17.67 0.87
N SER A 90 11.51 16.85 1.83
CA SER A 90 11.46 15.39 1.72
C SER A 90 11.07 14.77 3.06
N VAL A 91 10.84 13.46 3.06
CA VAL A 91 10.48 12.69 4.25
C VAL A 91 11.62 12.72 5.28
N LYS A 92 11.25 12.72 6.57
CA LYS A 92 12.22 12.67 7.68
C LYS A 92 12.88 11.30 7.80
N THR A 93 12.18 10.22 7.45
CA THR A 93 12.63 8.83 7.57
C THR A 93 12.21 8.00 6.37
N LEU A 94 12.94 6.95 6.04
CA LEU A 94 12.55 6.00 4.99
C LEU A 94 11.33 5.17 5.39
N ASN A 95 11.12 4.94 6.68
CA ASN A 95 9.88 4.37 7.18
C ASN A 95 8.67 5.24 6.80
N LEU A 96 8.79 6.58 6.90
CA LEU A 96 7.73 7.47 6.44
C LEU A 96 7.49 7.37 4.93
N LEU A 97 8.55 7.22 4.11
CA LEU A 97 8.39 6.99 2.67
C LEU A 97 7.60 5.71 2.40
N SER A 98 7.93 4.61 3.10
CA SER A 98 7.17 3.36 2.99
C SER A 98 5.68 3.57 3.29
N ARG A 99 5.36 4.29 4.37
CA ARG A 99 3.98 4.61 4.77
C ARG A 99 3.27 5.54 3.78
N LEU A 100 3.96 6.51 3.19
CA LEU A 100 3.40 7.35 2.12
C LEU A 100 3.10 6.52 0.87
N ASN A 101 4.04 5.68 0.46
CA ASN A 101 3.88 4.82 -0.71
C ASN A 101 2.81 3.73 -0.50
N SER A 102 2.48 3.38 0.75
CA SER A 102 1.35 2.47 1.04
C SER A 102 -0.01 3.16 1.09
N ALA A 103 -0.05 4.49 1.13
CA ALA A 103 -1.24 5.31 1.40
C ALA A 103 -1.78 5.23 2.84
N ILE A 104 -1.11 4.55 3.76
CA ILE A 104 -1.59 4.35 5.13
C ILE A 104 -0.65 5.07 6.13
N PRO A 105 -1.16 5.98 6.95
CA PRO A 105 -2.52 6.57 7.05
C PRO A 105 -2.71 7.85 6.21
N PHE A 106 -1.75 8.21 5.35
CA PHE A 106 -1.66 9.53 4.72
C PHE A 106 -2.63 9.76 3.56
N GLY A 107 -3.32 8.70 3.10
CA GLY A 107 -4.27 8.75 2.01
C GLY A 107 -3.63 8.61 0.62
N PHE A 108 -4.46 8.21 -0.34
CA PHE A 108 -4.06 7.86 -1.69
C PHE A 108 -3.31 8.98 -2.44
N SER A 109 -3.70 10.23 -2.22
CA SER A 109 -3.08 11.39 -2.87
C SER A 109 -1.63 11.68 -2.46
N GLN A 110 -1.09 10.98 -1.46
CA GLN A 110 0.28 11.18 -0.98
C GLN A 110 1.29 10.17 -1.54
N ILE A 111 0.81 9.13 -2.22
CA ILE A 111 1.67 8.12 -2.85
C ILE A 111 2.68 8.80 -3.77
N GLY A 112 3.93 8.36 -3.71
CA GLY A 112 5.01 8.80 -4.59
C GLY A 112 5.53 10.22 -4.34
N LYS A 113 5.00 10.98 -3.38
CA LYS A 113 5.47 12.35 -3.09
C LYS A 113 6.71 12.33 -2.19
N PHE A 114 7.81 11.78 -2.70
CA PHE A 114 9.06 11.64 -1.95
C PHE A 114 9.78 12.98 -1.76
N ILE A 115 10.01 13.73 -2.86
CA ILE A 115 10.53 15.11 -2.79
C ILE A 115 9.46 16.03 -3.36
N THR A 116 9.16 17.13 -2.66
CA THR A 116 8.29 18.20 -3.17
C THR A 116 9.11 19.46 -3.35
N VAL A 117 9.11 20.00 -4.57
CA VAL A 117 9.82 21.23 -4.95
C VAL A 117 8.81 22.35 -5.20
N TYR A 118 9.17 23.56 -4.81
CA TYR A 118 8.34 24.77 -4.89
C TYR A 118 9.01 25.83 -5.79
N PRO A 119 8.89 25.72 -7.13
CA PRO A 119 9.41 26.73 -8.06
C PRO A 119 8.76 28.09 -7.85
N ARG A 120 9.47 29.18 -8.15
CA ARG A 120 8.97 30.55 -8.04
C ARG A 120 7.99 30.95 -9.15
N GLY A 121 8.02 30.25 -10.28
CA GLY A 121 7.15 30.52 -11.43
C GLY A 121 7.25 29.44 -12.49
N ALA A 122 6.49 29.62 -13.58
CA ALA A 122 6.35 28.64 -14.65
C ALA A 122 7.69 28.29 -15.34
N ALA A 123 8.50 29.29 -15.69
CA ALA A 123 9.79 29.07 -16.36
C ALA A 123 10.75 28.23 -15.52
N GLN A 124 10.87 28.55 -14.20
CA GLN A 124 11.70 27.76 -13.31
C GLN A 124 11.12 26.34 -13.09
N ALA A 125 9.79 26.20 -13.10
CA ALA A 125 9.17 24.87 -12.95
C ALA A 125 9.52 23.97 -14.12
N VAL A 126 9.50 24.46 -15.37
CA VAL A 126 9.89 23.71 -16.55
C VAL A 126 11.37 23.36 -16.52
N GLU A 127 12.26 24.34 -16.26
CA GLU A 127 13.70 24.10 -16.14
C GLU A 127 14.01 23.00 -15.11
N LEU A 128 13.46 23.12 -13.90
CA LEU A 128 13.68 22.16 -12.84
C LEU A 128 13.10 20.79 -13.17
N ALA A 129 11.93 20.71 -13.81
CA ALA A 129 11.32 19.43 -14.16
C ALA A 129 12.20 18.66 -15.16
N GLU A 130 12.78 19.34 -16.16
CA GLU A 130 13.70 18.72 -17.14
C GLU A 130 15.01 18.28 -16.46
N LEU A 131 15.58 19.13 -15.62
CA LEU A 131 16.81 18.83 -14.88
C LEU A 131 16.62 17.61 -13.96
N LEU A 132 15.53 17.57 -13.21
CA LEU A 132 15.22 16.48 -12.29
C LEU A 132 14.85 15.20 -13.05
N HIS A 133 14.16 15.30 -14.19
CA HIS A 133 13.91 14.16 -15.06
C HIS A 133 15.24 13.55 -15.57
N ALA A 134 16.15 14.37 -16.05
CA ALA A 134 17.46 13.88 -16.50
C ALA A 134 18.23 13.17 -15.38
N ALA A 135 18.12 13.67 -14.14
CA ALA A 135 18.77 13.08 -12.97
C ALA A 135 18.12 11.76 -12.49
N THR A 136 16.85 11.53 -12.83
CA THR A 136 16.05 10.41 -12.27
C THR A 136 15.49 9.44 -13.30
N ARG A 137 15.72 9.62 -14.60
CA ARG A 137 15.13 8.84 -15.71
C ARG A 137 15.38 7.33 -15.62
N ASP A 138 16.47 6.91 -14.96
CA ASP A 138 16.87 5.51 -14.88
C ASP A 138 16.30 4.80 -13.62
N PHE A 139 15.51 5.51 -12.81
CA PHE A 139 14.99 4.97 -11.57
C PHE A 139 13.51 4.63 -11.66
N PRO A 140 13.13 3.41 -11.27
CA PRO A 140 11.74 3.03 -11.12
C PRO A 140 11.08 3.85 -10.00
N ALA A 141 9.83 4.26 -10.21
CA ALA A 141 9.08 5.05 -9.25
C ALA A 141 7.58 4.76 -9.31
N PRO A 142 6.87 4.75 -8.16
CA PRO A 142 5.42 4.66 -8.17
C PRO A 142 4.80 5.91 -8.80
N ALA A 143 3.65 5.73 -9.45
CA ALA A 143 2.86 6.85 -9.96
C ALA A 143 2.41 7.76 -8.81
N VAL A 144 2.36 9.07 -9.06
CA VAL A 144 1.81 10.07 -8.12
C VAL A 144 0.36 10.34 -8.50
N PRO A 145 -0.63 9.88 -7.70
CA PRO A 145 -2.03 10.06 -8.03
C PRO A 145 -2.43 11.54 -8.11
N PHE A 146 -3.31 11.84 -9.06
CA PHE A 146 -3.88 13.18 -9.29
C PHE A 146 -2.91 14.27 -9.76
N ASP A 147 -1.61 13.97 -9.88
CA ASP A 147 -0.63 14.84 -10.51
C ASP A 147 -0.44 14.42 -11.98
N ARG A 148 0.02 15.33 -12.83
CA ARG A 148 0.42 15.00 -14.21
C ARG A 148 1.88 14.55 -14.23
N GLN A 149 2.15 13.43 -14.86
CA GLN A 149 3.51 12.97 -15.11
C GLN A 149 4.16 13.87 -16.16
N LEU A 150 5.44 14.23 -16.02
CA LEU A 150 6.14 15.09 -16.96
C LEU A 150 6.16 14.50 -18.37
N ARG A 151 6.43 13.19 -18.48
CA ARG A 151 6.37 12.36 -19.68
C ARG A 151 6.32 10.88 -19.30
N PRO A 152 5.89 9.98 -20.19
CA PRO A 152 5.88 8.55 -19.92
C PRO A 152 7.21 8.05 -19.33
N GLY A 153 7.14 7.29 -18.24
CA GLY A 153 8.32 6.74 -17.54
C GLY A 153 9.09 7.73 -16.66
N SER A 154 8.68 9.01 -16.56
CA SER A 154 9.34 9.98 -15.69
C SER A 154 8.99 9.76 -14.23
N ALA A 155 9.96 9.88 -13.32
CA ALA A 155 9.73 9.96 -11.88
C ALA A 155 9.28 11.36 -11.42
N VAL A 156 9.23 12.34 -12.32
CA VAL A 156 8.82 13.73 -12.05
C VAL A 156 7.37 13.94 -12.44
N TYR A 157 6.61 14.47 -11.49
CA TYR A 157 5.20 14.82 -11.63
C TYR A 157 5.02 16.30 -11.29
N PHE A 158 3.97 16.91 -11.81
CA PHE A 158 3.66 18.30 -11.55
C PHE A 158 2.17 18.55 -11.32
N ARG A 159 1.89 19.57 -10.53
CA ARG A 159 0.56 20.14 -10.35
C ARG A 159 0.66 21.61 -9.99
N TYR A 160 -0.42 22.35 -10.16
CA TYR A 160 -0.59 23.66 -9.56
C TYR A 160 -1.26 23.53 -8.19
N GLY A 161 -0.80 24.26 -7.16
CA GLY A 161 -1.37 24.10 -5.82
C GLY A 161 -0.90 25.16 -4.83
N ALA A 162 -1.54 25.23 -3.68
CA ALA A 162 -1.21 26.13 -2.59
C ALA A 162 0.11 25.76 -1.91
N PHE A 163 0.97 26.73 -1.60
CA PHE A 163 2.21 26.57 -0.83
C PHE A 163 2.01 26.92 0.65
N GLY A 164 1.02 27.75 0.95
CA GLY A 164 0.71 28.23 2.29
C GLY A 164 -0.19 27.28 3.09
N HIS A 165 -0.53 27.76 4.31
CA HIS A 165 -1.35 27.03 5.28
C HIS A 165 -2.78 27.58 5.37
N GLU A 166 -3.21 28.43 4.39
CA GLU A 166 -4.60 28.88 4.36
C GLU A 166 -5.50 27.70 4.02
N GLU A 167 -6.49 27.44 4.85
CA GLU A 167 -7.43 26.33 4.68
C GLU A 167 -8.86 26.84 4.60
N MET A 168 -9.72 26.08 3.96
CA MET A 168 -11.16 26.24 3.95
C MET A 168 -11.84 24.91 4.25
N GLU A 169 -13.04 24.98 4.77
CA GLU A 169 -13.89 23.83 4.98
C GLU A 169 -14.72 23.59 3.71
N THR A 170 -14.77 22.34 3.25
CA THR A 170 -15.59 21.91 2.14
C THR A 170 -16.98 21.48 2.62
N GLU A 171 -17.93 21.27 1.71
CA GLU A 171 -19.33 20.92 2.03
C GLU A 171 -19.43 19.62 2.86
N ASP A 172 -18.50 18.71 2.70
CA ASP A 172 -18.41 17.46 3.47
C ASP A 172 -17.73 17.62 4.84
N GLY A 173 -17.35 18.85 5.23
CA GLY A 173 -16.69 19.16 6.49
C GLY A 173 -15.17 18.88 6.51
N SER A 174 -14.58 18.51 5.40
CA SER A 174 -13.12 18.32 5.31
C SER A 174 -12.40 19.67 5.17
N ARG A 175 -11.15 19.75 5.68
CA ARG A 175 -10.29 20.93 5.53
C ARG A 175 -9.32 20.74 4.39
N VAL A 176 -9.34 21.67 3.43
CA VAL A 176 -8.47 21.68 2.26
C VAL A 176 -7.76 23.01 2.12
N SER A 177 -6.55 22.98 1.53
CA SER A 177 -5.81 24.20 1.23
C SER A 177 -6.56 25.06 0.22
N VAL A 178 -6.32 26.37 0.24
CA VAL A 178 -7.01 27.37 -0.60
C VAL A 178 -6.12 27.80 -1.76
N LEU A 179 -6.71 27.84 -2.95
CA LEU A 179 -6.20 28.57 -4.11
C LEU A 179 -6.98 29.89 -4.28
N ARG A 180 -6.32 30.88 -4.87
CA ARG A 180 -6.96 32.14 -5.28
C ARG A 180 -6.99 32.24 -6.79
N THR A 181 -8.18 32.48 -7.34
CA THR A 181 -8.36 32.75 -8.77
C THR A 181 -7.75 34.09 -9.15
N PRO A 182 -7.59 34.42 -10.44
CA PRO A 182 -7.17 35.77 -10.87
C PRO A 182 -8.08 36.89 -10.40
N SER A 183 -9.38 36.60 -10.13
CA SER A 183 -10.35 37.58 -9.56
C SER A 183 -10.22 37.70 -8.04
N GLY A 184 -9.35 36.93 -7.37
CA GLY A 184 -9.17 36.91 -5.92
C GLY A 184 -10.13 36.00 -5.16
N GLU A 185 -11.00 35.27 -5.83
CA GLU A 185 -11.90 34.29 -5.24
C GLU A 185 -11.13 33.12 -4.61
N ARG A 186 -11.61 32.63 -3.46
CA ARG A 186 -11.04 31.49 -2.74
C ARG A 186 -11.71 30.21 -3.21
N VAL A 187 -10.91 29.28 -3.72
CA VAL A 187 -11.37 27.96 -4.19
C VAL A 187 -10.54 26.84 -3.56
N PRO A 188 -11.08 25.63 -3.40
CA PRO A 188 -10.36 24.52 -2.79
C PRO A 188 -9.23 24.01 -3.71
N ASP A 189 -8.07 23.69 -3.11
CA ASP A 189 -6.96 22.98 -3.77
C ASP A 189 -7.28 21.47 -3.81
N LEU A 190 -8.16 21.06 -4.73
CA LEU A 190 -8.64 19.68 -4.86
C LEU A 190 -7.54 18.74 -5.37
N ARG A 191 -7.57 17.51 -4.84
CA ARG A 191 -6.69 16.40 -5.26
C ARG A 191 -7.55 15.29 -5.83
N GLU A 192 -7.98 15.50 -7.07
CA GLU A 192 -8.91 14.65 -7.80
C GLU A 192 -8.41 14.39 -9.22
N PRO A 193 -8.89 13.33 -9.89
CA PRO A 193 -8.57 13.08 -11.29
C PRO A 193 -8.88 14.30 -12.16
N GLY A 194 -7.94 14.67 -13.03
CA GLY A 194 -8.11 15.81 -13.94
C GLY A 194 -7.91 17.19 -13.32
N LYS A 195 -7.78 17.32 -11.98
CA LYS A 195 -7.67 18.61 -11.28
C LYS A 195 -6.23 19.02 -10.92
N ALA A 196 -5.24 18.43 -11.58
CA ALA A 196 -3.83 18.79 -11.35
C ALA A 196 -3.49 20.25 -11.72
N VAL A 197 -4.19 20.82 -12.69
CA VAL A 197 -4.03 22.20 -13.16
C VAL A 197 -5.41 22.84 -13.22
N PRO A 198 -5.64 23.95 -12.50
CA PRO A 198 -6.90 24.70 -12.60
C PRO A 198 -7.10 25.28 -14.00
N ASP A 199 -8.36 25.41 -14.44
CA ASP A 199 -8.72 25.85 -15.78
C ASP A 199 -8.26 27.28 -16.12
N TRP A 200 -8.05 28.13 -15.10
CA TRP A 200 -7.53 29.49 -15.24
C TRP A 200 -6.00 29.60 -15.27
N VAL A 201 -5.28 28.47 -15.16
CA VAL A 201 -3.81 28.43 -15.16
C VAL A 201 -3.32 27.85 -16.48
N GLU A 202 -2.56 28.67 -17.23
CA GLU A 202 -1.88 28.18 -18.42
C GLU A 202 -0.79 27.18 -18.02
N CYS A 203 -0.85 25.96 -18.59
CA CYS A 203 0.12 24.91 -18.30
C CYS A 203 1.40 25.14 -19.15
N PRO A 204 2.58 25.36 -18.52
CA PRO A 204 3.83 25.62 -19.25
C PRO A 204 4.50 24.35 -19.74
N PHE A 205 4.03 23.18 -19.32
CA PHE A 205 4.59 21.90 -19.74
C PHE A 205 3.97 21.46 -21.06
N ALA A 206 4.80 20.84 -21.92
CA ALA A 206 4.32 20.33 -23.20
C ALA A 206 3.11 19.40 -23.03
N ALA A 207 2.08 19.61 -23.83
CA ALA A 207 0.95 18.72 -23.88
C ALA A 207 1.42 17.31 -24.27
N GLN A 208 1.09 16.33 -23.45
CA GLN A 208 1.27 14.95 -23.86
C GLN A 208 0.16 14.63 -24.86
N SER A 209 0.54 14.17 -26.06
CA SER A 209 -0.44 13.64 -26.99
C SER A 209 -1.02 12.36 -26.38
N GLU A 210 -2.26 12.41 -25.96
CA GLU A 210 -3.01 11.19 -25.62
C GLU A 210 -3.26 10.44 -26.93
N SER A 211 -2.39 9.48 -27.24
CA SER A 211 -2.73 8.50 -28.26
C SER A 211 -3.91 7.69 -27.74
N ALA A 212 -4.98 7.60 -28.52
CA ALA A 212 -6.13 6.76 -28.19
C ALA A 212 -5.65 5.32 -27.98
N SER A 213 -5.59 4.90 -26.72
CA SER A 213 -5.27 3.51 -26.40
C SER A 213 -6.50 2.64 -26.72
N PRO A 214 -6.30 1.39 -27.19
CA PRO A 214 -7.40 0.48 -27.41
C PRO A 214 -8.18 0.26 -26.12
N PRO A 215 -9.49 -0.04 -26.21
CA PRO A 215 -10.31 -0.33 -25.02
C PRO A 215 -9.69 -1.47 -24.20
N THR A 216 -9.67 -1.30 -22.90
CA THR A 216 -9.12 -2.28 -21.97
C THR A 216 -10.17 -3.29 -21.53
N PRO A 217 -9.79 -4.49 -21.02
CA PRO A 217 -10.76 -5.44 -20.46
C PRO A 217 -11.63 -4.88 -19.33
N LEU A 218 -11.17 -3.84 -18.62
CA LEU A 218 -11.98 -3.13 -17.60
C LEU A 218 -13.08 -2.24 -18.20
N GLN A 219 -12.98 -1.91 -19.48
CA GLN A 219 -13.96 -1.10 -20.20
C GLN A 219 -14.91 -1.97 -21.03
N THR A 220 -14.49 -3.18 -21.42
CA THR A 220 -15.21 -4.01 -22.37
C THR A 220 -15.83 -5.26 -21.76
N ARG A 221 -15.26 -5.79 -20.68
CA ARG A 221 -15.70 -7.05 -20.09
C ARG A 221 -15.91 -6.99 -18.56
N PHE A 222 -14.91 -6.53 -17.80
CA PHE A 222 -14.96 -6.55 -16.35
C PHE A 222 -15.29 -5.16 -15.81
N LEU A 223 -16.57 -4.81 -15.76
CA LEU A 223 -17.01 -3.49 -15.35
C LEU A 223 -16.90 -3.31 -13.83
N CYS A 224 -15.88 -2.61 -13.37
CA CYS A 224 -15.69 -2.26 -11.96
C CYS A 224 -16.69 -1.16 -11.56
N TYR A 225 -17.42 -1.36 -10.46
CA TYR A 225 -18.41 -0.39 -9.96
C TYR A 225 -18.24 -0.02 -8.49
N GLU A 226 -17.43 -0.76 -7.76
CA GLU A 226 -17.16 -0.50 -6.34
C GLU A 226 -15.70 -0.83 -6.01
N ALA A 227 -15.03 0.04 -5.27
CA ALA A 227 -13.69 -0.19 -4.75
C ALA A 227 -13.77 -0.63 -3.28
N PHE A 228 -13.37 -1.86 -2.96
CA PHE A 228 -13.22 -2.31 -1.58
C PHE A 228 -12.01 -1.65 -0.91
N MET A 229 -10.94 -1.44 -1.68
CA MET A 229 -9.68 -0.91 -1.17
C MET A 229 -8.87 -0.29 -2.31
N GLN A 230 -8.23 0.84 -2.00
CA GLN A 230 -7.19 1.44 -2.85
C GLN A 230 -5.97 1.77 -2.00
N ARG A 231 -4.81 1.20 -2.37
CA ARG A 231 -3.52 1.40 -1.71
C ARG A 231 -2.42 1.65 -2.74
N GLY A 232 -1.22 1.90 -2.27
CA GLY A 232 -0.07 2.08 -3.15
C GLY A 232 0.24 0.86 -4.02
N LYS A 233 0.14 -0.34 -3.45
CA LYS A 233 0.38 -1.59 -4.19
C LYS A 233 -0.68 -1.89 -5.26
N GLY A 234 -1.88 -1.29 -5.14
CA GLY A 234 -2.97 -1.54 -6.07
C GLY A 234 -4.35 -1.35 -5.44
N GLY A 235 -5.37 -1.83 -6.13
CA GLY A 235 -6.76 -1.79 -5.69
C GLY A 235 -7.42 -3.16 -5.72
N VAL A 236 -8.53 -3.28 -4.98
CA VAL A 236 -9.43 -4.43 -5.02
C VAL A 236 -10.83 -3.91 -5.31
N TYR A 237 -11.42 -4.40 -6.38
CA TYR A 237 -12.68 -3.88 -6.91
C TYR A 237 -13.71 -4.98 -7.06
N ARG A 238 -14.97 -4.66 -6.78
CA ARG A 238 -16.10 -5.47 -7.22
C ARG A 238 -16.43 -5.14 -8.66
N ALA A 239 -16.62 -6.16 -9.49
CA ALA A 239 -16.87 -6.01 -10.91
C ALA A 239 -17.92 -7.00 -11.40
N VAL A 240 -18.42 -6.75 -12.61
CA VAL A 240 -19.32 -7.63 -13.33
C VAL A 240 -18.63 -8.13 -14.60
N ASP A 241 -18.52 -9.44 -14.79
CA ASP A 241 -18.13 -10.06 -16.07
C ASP A 241 -19.36 -10.12 -16.98
N ILE A 242 -19.44 -9.19 -17.94
CA ILE A 242 -20.58 -9.03 -18.86
C ILE A 242 -20.51 -9.93 -20.10
N GLU A 243 -19.37 -10.61 -20.34
CA GLU A 243 -19.29 -11.61 -21.41
C GLU A 243 -19.95 -12.94 -21.03
N ARG A 244 -20.28 -13.14 -19.75
CA ARG A 244 -21.04 -14.31 -19.29
C ARG A 244 -22.54 -14.10 -19.42
N SER A 245 -23.25 -15.18 -19.73
CA SER A 245 -24.71 -15.19 -19.73
C SER A 245 -25.21 -16.27 -18.76
N PRO A 246 -25.87 -15.92 -17.64
CA PRO A 246 -26.06 -14.55 -17.13
C PRO A 246 -24.74 -13.88 -16.71
N ALA A 247 -24.74 -12.55 -16.70
CA ALA A 247 -23.61 -11.77 -16.18
C ALA A 247 -23.29 -12.16 -14.73
N ARG A 248 -21.99 -12.16 -14.37
CA ARG A 248 -21.53 -12.72 -13.11
C ARG A 248 -20.66 -11.74 -12.34
N LEU A 249 -20.87 -11.66 -11.02
CA LEU A 249 -19.99 -10.91 -10.14
C LEU A 249 -18.61 -11.55 -10.08
N CYS A 250 -17.58 -10.70 -10.06
CA CYS A 250 -16.19 -11.08 -9.87
C CYS A 250 -15.47 -10.02 -9.03
N VAL A 251 -14.27 -10.35 -8.58
CA VAL A 251 -13.34 -9.42 -7.91
C VAL A 251 -12.15 -9.21 -8.80
N VAL A 252 -11.81 -7.94 -9.03
CA VAL A 252 -10.60 -7.54 -9.76
C VAL A 252 -9.57 -7.03 -8.76
N LYS A 253 -8.41 -7.65 -8.71
CA LYS A 253 -7.24 -7.19 -7.96
C LYS A 253 -6.26 -6.52 -8.92
N GLU A 254 -5.94 -5.26 -8.64
CA GLU A 254 -4.92 -4.48 -9.36
C GLU A 254 -3.58 -4.60 -8.64
N GLY A 255 -2.52 -4.92 -9.37
CA GLY A 255 -1.14 -4.87 -8.90
C GLY A 255 -0.35 -3.81 -9.65
N ARG A 256 0.00 -2.72 -8.97
CA ARG A 256 0.70 -1.59 -9.59
C ARG A 256 2.19 -1.84 -9.68
N ARG A 257 2.73 -1.61 -10.88
CA ARG A 257 4.18 -1.57 -11.09
C ARG A 257 4.78 -0.47 -10.23
N HIS A 258 5.86 -0.80 -9.51
CA HIS A 258 6.55 0.05 -8.53
C HIS A 258 5.70 0.50 -7.33
N GLY A 259 4.43 0.12 -7.25
CA GLY A 259 3.56 0.46 -6.13
C GLY A 259 3.96 -0.26 -4.85
N GLU A 260 4.21 0.48 -3.77
CA GLU A 260 4.58 -0.05 -2.44
C GLU A 260 5.78 -1.02 -2.50
N THR A 261 6.79 -0.67 -3.31
CA THR A 261 7.99 -1.51 -3.49
C THR A 261 8.73 -1.69 -2.17
N ASN A 262 8.97 -2.94 -1.77
CA ASN A 262 9.76 -3.28 -0.59
C ASN A 262 11.27 -3.23 -0.88
N TRP A 263 12.10 -3.46 0.16
CA TRP A 263 13.58 -3.48 0.04
C TRP A 263 14.14 -4.55 -0.91
N LEU A 264 13.34 -5.56 -1.30
CA LEU A 264 13.74 -6.60 -2.27
C LEU A 264 13.29 -6.28 -3.70
N GLY A 265 12.72 -5.10 -3.93
CA GLY A 265 12.21 -4.72 -5.24
C GLY A 265 10.85 -5.33 -5.60
N GLN A 266 10.21 -6.07 -4.67
CA GLN A 266 8.87 -6.59 -4.88
C GLN A 266 7.84 -5.47 -4.75
N ASP A 267 6.91 -5.39 -5.68
CA ASP A 267 5.90 -4.36 -5.80
C ASP A 267 4.48 -4.95 -5.93
N GLY A 268 3.48 -4.10 -6.05
CA GLY A 268 2.09 -4.54 -6.18
C GLY A 268 1.86 -5.50 -7.35
N ARG A 269 2.55 -5.30 -8.47
CA ARG A 269 2.48 -6.20 -9.62
C ARG A 269 2.98 -7.60 -9.26
N SER A 270 4.16 -7.68 -8.64
CA SER A 270 4.75 -8.98 -8.25
C SER A 270 3.89 -9.72 -7.22
N TYR A 271 3.20 -8.99 -6.32
CA TYR A 271 2.28 -9.62 -5.37
C TYR A 271 1.06 -10.24 -6.05
N VAL A 272 0.45 -9.53 -7.01
CA VAL A 272 -0.69 -10.05 -7.77
C VAL A 272 -0.30 -11.23 -8.66
N GLU A 273 0.86 -11.18 -9.33
CA GLU A 273 1.41 -12.30 -10.11
C GLU A 273 1.65 -13.53 -9.24
N ARG A 274 2.17 -13.33 -8.01
CA ARG A 274 2.35 -14.40 -7.04
C ARG A 274 1.02 -14.99 -6.58
N GLU A 275 0.03 -14.17 -6.21
CA GLU A 275 -1.29 -14.65 -5.78
C GLU A 275 -1.98 -15.44 -6.90
N GLU A 276 -1.88 -14.99 -8.15
CA GLU A 276 -2.38 -15.73 -9.31
C GLU A 276 -1.77 -17.12 -9.40
N ALA A 277 -0.43 -17.24 -9.30
CA ALA A 277 0.26 -18.53 -9.36
C ALA A 277 -0.17 -19.47 -8.22
N ILE A 278 -0.32 -18.91 -7.01
CA ILE A 278 -0.78 -19.66 -5.83
C ILE A 278 -2.21 -20.15 -6.02
N LEU A 279 -3.16 -19.28 -6.39
CA LEU A 279 -4.56 -19.65 -6.59
C LEU A 279 -4.74 -20.69 -7.70
N ARG A 280 -3.97 -20.59 -8.80
CA ARG A 280 -3.97 -21.63 -9.85
C ARG A 280 -3.46 -22.97 -9.34
N ALA A 281 -2.42 -22.96 -8.49
CA ALA A 281 -1.87 -24.18 -7.89
C ALA A 281 -2.80 -24.78 -6.81
N MET A 282 -3.67 -23.98 -6.20
CA MET A 282 -4.67 -24.40 -5.22
C MET A 282 -5.98 -24.88 -5.87
N HIS A 283 -6.14 -24.72 -7.18
CA HIS A 283 -7.37 -25.09 -7.88
C HIS A 283 -7.69 -26.58 -7.68
N GLY A 284 -8.93 -26.89 -7.30
CA GLY A 284 -9.39 -28.27 -7.07
C GLY A 284 -9.00 -28.89 -5.73
N LEU A 285 -8.31 -28.15 -4.84
CA LEU A 285 -8.03 -28.61 -3.48
C LEU A 285 -9.27 -28.56 -2.57
N ALA A 286 -9.23 -29.30 -1.46
CA ALA A 286 -10.40 -29.49 -0.58
C ALA A 286 -10.88 -28.21 0.11
N PHE A 287 -10.01 -27.21 0.32
CA PHE A 287 -10.41 -25.91 0.80
C PHE A 287 -10.77 -25.00 -0.38
N ALA A 288 -11.86 -24.28 -0.25
CA ALA A 288 -12.48 -23.54 -1.34
C ALA A 288 -11.83 -22.14 -1.53
N ALA A 289 -10.55 -22.11 -1.98
CA ALA A 289 -9.92 -20.86 -2.42
C ALA A 289 -10.67 -20.25 -3.62
N PRO A 290 -10.66 -18.92 -3.81
CA PRO A 290 -11.28 -18.27 -4.95
C PRO A 290 -10.72 -18.78 -6.27
N ALA A 291 -11.59 -19.12 -7.22
CA ALA A 291 -11.17 -19.54 -8.55
C ALA A 291 -10.63 -18.35 -9.35
N VAL A 292 -9.54 -18.53 -10.08
CA VAL A 292 -9.03 -17.56 -11.04
C VAL A 292 -9.94 -17.59 -12.28
N ILE A 293 -10.48 -16.43 -12.65
CA ILE A 293 -11.34 -16.27 -13.83
C ILE A 293 -10.52 -15.84 -15.03
N ASP A 294 -9.68 -14.80 -14.83
CA ASP A 294 -8.84 -14.23 -15.89
C ASP A 294 -7.66 -13.45 -15.29
N SER A 295 -6.72 -13.06 -16.12
CA SER A 295 -5.64 -12.15 -15.76
C SER A 295 -5.06 -11.46 -16.98
N PHE A 296 -4.76 -10.16 -16.87
CA PHE A 296 -4.25 -9.33 -17.97
C PHE A 296 -3.38 -8.19 -17.47
N CYS A 297 -2.73 -7.49 -18.40
CA CYS A 297 -2.01 -6.25 -18.11
C CYS A 297 -2.70 -5.06 -18.76
N ILE A 298 -2.68 -3.90 -18.08
CA ILE A 298 -2.99 -2.60 -18.66
C ILE A 298 -1.76 -1.72 -18.41
N GLY A 299 -1.07 -1.34 -19.47
CA GLY A 299 0.26 -0.77 -19.35
C GLY A 299 1.20 -1.72 -18.60
N GLU A 300 1.86 -1.23 -17.56
CA GLU A 300 2.75 -2.03 -16.73
C GLU A 300 2.07 -2.70 -15.53
N HIS A 301 0.78 -2.43 -15.29
CA HIS A 301 0.03 -2.95 -14.15
C HIS A 301 -0.58 -4.32 -14.44
N ARG A 302 -0.55 -5.21 -13.44
CA ARG A 302 -1.17 -6.54 -13.51
C ARG A 302 -2.57 -6.51 -12.90
N TYR A 303 -3.52 -7.17 -13.56
CA TYR A 303 -4.88 -7.35 -13.07
C TYR A 303 -5.18 -8.84 -12.99
N LEU A 304 -5.71 -9.26 -11.85
CA LEU A 304 -6.15 -10.61 -11.57
C LEU A 304 -7.66 -10.59 -11.30
N VAL A 305 -8.42 -11.36 -12.06
CA VAL A 305 -9.86 -11.51 -11.89
C VAL A 305 -10.15 -12.84 -11.23
N ILE A 306 -10.79 -12.81 -10.08
CA ILE A 306 -11.13 -13.99 -9.28
C ILE A 306 -12.63 -14.08 -8.99
N GLU A 307 -13.04 -15.24 -8.55
CA GLU A 307 -14.40 -15.51 -8.08
C GLU A 307 -14.83 -14.49 -7.01
N HIS A 308 -16.02 -13.91 -7.16
CA HIS A 308 -16.67 -13.18 -6.09
C HIS A 308 -17.34 -14.19 -5.14
N ILE A 309 -16.92 -14.18 -3.89
CA ILE A 309 -17.56 -14.97 -2.85
C ILE A 309 -18.66 -14.10 -2.23
N ASP A 310 -19.91 -14.59 -2.35
CA ASP A 310 -21.06 -13.91 -1.77
C ASP A 310 -21.14 -14.23 -0.27
N GLY A 311 -20.51 -13.42 0.53
CA GLY A 311 -20.36 -13.59 1.97
C GLY A 311 -19.79 -12.36 2.64
N GLU A 312 -19.81 -12.35 3.97
CA GLU A 312 -19.30 -11.29 4.81
C GLU A 312 -18.01 -11.73 5.51
N PRO A 313 -17.04 -10.82 5.70
CA PRO A 313 -15.86 -11.13 6.51
C PRO A 313 -16.24 -11.57 7.93
N LEU A 314 -15.63 -12.64 8.42
CA LEU A 314 -15.81 -13.10 9.80
C LEU A 314 -15.48 -12.00 10.83
N LEU A 315 -14.67 -11.03 10.42
CA LEU A 315 -14.41 -9.82 11.20
C LEU A 315 -15.70 -9.10 11.62
N MET A 316 -16.71 -9.06 10.75
CA MET A 316 -17.97 -8.35 11.04
C MET A 316 -18.72 -8.96 12.20
N ALA A 317 -18.59 -10.27 12.42
CA ALA A 317 -19.19 -10.95 13.56
C ALA A 317 -18.56 -10.59 14.91
N CYS A 318 -17.31 -10.09 14.93
CA CYS A 318 -16.56 -9.80 16.15
C CYS A 318 -15.95 -8.38 16.20
N ALA A 319 -16.38 -7.47 15.33
CA ALA A 319 -15.82 -6.12 15.24
C ALA A 319 -16.37 -5.17 16.33
N ASP A 320 -17.59 -5.42 16.82
CA ASP A 320 -18.22 -4.56 17.83
C ASP A 320 -17.87 -5.02 19.24
N PRO A 321 -17.07 -4.28 20.03
CA PRO A 321 -16.73 -4.63 21.40
C PRO A 321 -17.94 -4.69 22.33
N GLN A 322 -19.05 -4.02 21.99
CA GLN A 322 -20.27 -4.00 22.81
C GLN A 322 -21.19 -5.19 22.48
N LYS A 323 -21.10 -5.73 21.26
CA LYS A 323 -21.91 -6.85 20.79
C LYS A 323 -21.05 -8.11 20.63
N LYS A 324 -20.69 -8.72 21.80
CA LYS A 324 -19.89 -9.95 21.80
C LYS A 324 -20.71 -11.13 21.27
N LEU A 325 -20.07 -11.96 20.44
CA LEU A 325 -20.65 -13.22 20.01
C LEU A 325 -21.04 -14.11 21.21
N PRO A 326 -22.11 -14.91 21.13
CA PRO A 326 -22.32 -16.03 22.05
C PRO A 326 -21.09 -16.95 22.09
N ILE A 327 -20.75 -17.51 23.25
CA ILE A 327 -19.51 -18.33 23.40
C ILE A 327 -19.57 -19.53 22.44
N ASP A 328 -20.70 -20.21 22.39
CA ASP A 328 -20.87 -21.39 21.55
C ASP A 328 -20.70 -21.06 20.07
N GLU A 329 -21.19 -19.91 19.62
CA GLU A 329 -21.01 -19.43 18.24
C GLU A 329 -19.54 -19.07 17.96
N ALA A 330 -18.87 -18.36 18.89
CA ALA A 330 -17.46 -18.03 18.77
C ALA A 330 -16.57 -19.30 18.71
N LEU A 331 -16.91 -20.32 19.51
CA LEU A 331 -16.21 -21.61 19.50
C LEU A 331 -16.49 -22.39 18.21
N ALA A 332 -17.73 -22.35 17.70
CA ALA A 332 -18.09 -22.98 16.43
C ALA A 332 -17.30 -22.38 15.27
N TYR A 333 -17.22 -21.04 15.17
CA TYR A 333 -16.36 -20.37 14.20
C TYR A 333 -14.89 -20.71 14.40
N GLY A 334 -14.39 -20.71 15.63
CA GLY A 334 -13.02 -21.08 15.96
C GLY A 334 -12.66 -22.50 15.49
N ALA A 335 -13.54 -23.47 15.73
CA ALA A 335 -13.38 -24.85 15.27
C ALA A 335 -13.39 -24.94 13.75
N ALA A 336 -14.28 -24.21 13.07
CA ALA A 336 -14.35 -24.18 11.61
C ALA A 336 -13.10 -23.54 10.98
N VAL A 337 -12.54 -22.47 11.57
CA VAL A 337 -11.27 -21.86 11.14
C VAL A 337 -10.11 -22.85 11.36
N ALA A 338 -10.05 -23.54 12.50
CA ALA A 338 -9.01 -24.54 12.77
C ALA A 338 -9.08 -25.68 11.76
N GLN A 339 -10.26 -26.14 11.38
CA GLN A 339 -10.44 -27.18 10.36
C GLN A 339 -10.00 -26.67 8.98
N LEU A 340 -10.29 -25.42 8.63
CA LEU A 340 -9.84 -24.80 7.39
C LEU A 340 -8.31 -24.74 7.32
N VAL A 341 -7.64 -24.32 8.38
CA VAL A 341 -6.17 -24.29 8.49
C VAL A 341 -5.59 -25.70 8.37
N ALA A 342 -6.20 -26.68 9.05
CA ALA A 342 -5.75 -28.08 8.94
C ALA A 342 -5.86 -28.63 7.51
N GLN A 343 -6.93 -28.32 6.80
CA GLN A 343 -7.09 -28.70 5.38
C GLN A 343 -6.03 -28.06 4.50
N LEU A 344 -5.70 -26.80 4.76
CA LEU A 344 -4.69 -26.02 4.02
C LEU A 344 -3.29 -26.64 4.25
N HIS A 345 -2.94 -26.94 5.51
CA HIS A 345 -1.68 -27.60 5.84
C HIS A 345 -1.60 -29.03 5.27
N ALA A 346 -2.68 -29.82 5.33
CA ALA A 346 -2.75 -31.14 4.73
C ALA A 346 -2.56 -31.12 3.21
N ALA A 347 -2.98 -30.03 2.54
CA ALA A 347 -2.74 -29.78 1.12
C ALA A 347 -1.32 -29.26 0.81
N GLY A 348 -0.46 -29.13 1.81
CA GLY A 348 0.94 -28.71 1.66
C GLY A 348 1.15 -27.20 1.59
N TRP A 349 0.23 -26.38 2.13
CA TRP A 349 0.32 -24.92 2.11
C TRP A 349 0.31 -24.32 3.50
N VAL A 350 0.89 -23.13 3.64
CA VAL A 350 0.80 -22.22 4.79
C VAL A 350 0.25 -20.90 4.30
N TRP A 351 -0.70 -20.32 5.03
CA TRP A 351 -1.40 -19.10 4.60
C TRP A 351 -0.64 -17.82 4.94
N ARG A 352 -0.11 -17.74 6.17
CA ARG A 352 0.70 -16.65 6.73
C ARG A 352 -0.05 -15.33 7.03
N ASP A 353 -1.27 -15.13 6.54
CA ASP A 353 -2.08 -13.95 6.88
C ASP A 353 -3.49 -14.34 7.37
N LEU A 354 -3.55 -15.38 8.23
CA LEU A 354 -4.78 -15.79 8.87
C LEU A 354 -5.27 -14.73 9.85
N LYS A 355 -6.44 -14.19 9.56
CA LYS A 355 -7.16 -13.21 10.38
C LYS A 355 -8.65 -13.23 10.03
N PRO A 356 -9.58 -12.74 10.91
CA PRO A 356 -11.01 -12.74 10.62
C PRO A 356 -11.40 -11.96 9.35
N ALA A 357 -10.62 -10.96 8.96
CA ALA A 357 -10.88 -10.19 7.74
C ALA A 357 -10.63 -10.99 6.45
N ASN A 358 -9.78 -12.03 6.50
CA ASN A 358 -9.43 -12.87 5.35
C ASN A 358 -10.26 -14.18 5.29
N VAL A 359 -11.23 -14.35 6.19
CA VAL A 359 -12.17 -15.47 6.18
C VAL A 359 -13.56 -14.91 5.91
N LEU A 360 -14.17 -15.29 4.80
CA LEU A 360 -15.55 -14.93 4.49
C LEU A 360 -16.49 -16.03 4.98
N VAL A 361 -17.63 -15.63 5.52
CA VAL A 361 -18.76 -16.53 5.82
C VAL A 361 -19.74 -16.41 4.67
N ASP A 362 -19.85 -17.45 3.82
CA ASP A 362 -20.76 -17.42 2.68
C ASP A 362 -22.23 -17.58 3.11
N ARG A 363 -23.17 -17.38 2.18
CA ARG A 363 -24.61 -17.49 2.47
C ARG A 363 -25.06 -18.85 3.00
N SER A 364 -24.25 -19.90 2.82
CA SER A 364 -24.51 -21.24 3.37
C SER A 364 -23.90 -21.44 4.77
N GLY A 365 -23.22 -20.42 5.33
CA GLY A 365 -22.49 -20.48 6.58
C GLY A 365 -21.10 -21.15 6.49
N ARG A 366 -20.61 -21.47 5.28
CA ARG A 366 -19.30 -22.06 5.11
C ARG A 366 -18.22 -20.99 5.10
N LEU A 367 -17.05 -21.33 5.68
CA LEU A 367 -15.90 -20.45 5.66
C LEU A 367 -15.17 -20.55 4.33
N ARG A 368 -14.88 -19.40 3.75
CA ARG A 368 -14.17 -19.25 2.47
C ARG A 368 -12.91 -18.39 2.70
N PRO A 369 -11.71 -18.95 2.58
CA PRO A 369 -10.47 -18.21 2.75
C PRO A 369 -10.21 -17.34 1.53
N VAL A 370 -9.66 -16.12 1.76
CA VAL A 370 -9.25 -15.17 0.72
C VAL A 370 -7.89 -14.58 1.03
N ASP A 371 -7.27 -13.91 0.04
CA ASP A 371 -6.00 -13.20 0.16
C ASP A 371 -4.80 -14.12 0.44
N PHE A 372 -4.35 -14.80 -0.62
CA PHE A 372 -3.26 -15.78 -0.57
C PHE A 372 -1.90 -15.24 -1.03
N GLU A 373 -1.75 -13.92 -1.20
CA GLU A 373 -0.51 -13.34 -1.73
C GLU A 373 0.74 -13.67 -0.89
N GLY A 374 0.57 -13.98 0.41
CA GLY A 374 1.62 -14.37 1.34
C GLY A 374 1.86 -15.88 1.47
N ALA A 375 0.98 -16.71 0.90
CA ALA A 375 1.04 -18.15 1.12
C ALA A 375 2.32 -18.78 0.55
N LEU A 376 2.74 -19.89 1.18
CA LEU A 376 3.93 -20.67 0.84
C LEU A 376 3.60 -22.16 0.82
N ARG A 377 4.39 -22.94 0.09
CA ARG A 377 4.45 -24.39 0.29
C ARG A 377 5.09 -24.69 1.65
N LEU A 378 4.67 -25.77 2.30
CA LEU A 378 5.20 -26.19 3.61
C LEU A 378 6.72 -26.36 3.63
N GLN A 379 7.31 -26.74 2.50
CA GLN A 379 8.75 -26.96 2.34
C GLN A 379 9.51 -25.68 1.97
N GLU A 380 8.80 -24.62 1.58
CA GLU A 380 9.42 -23.34 1.24
C GLU A 380 9.79 -22.59 2.51
N THR A 381 10.91 -21.89 2.45
CA THR A 381 11.35 -20.97 3.51
C THR A 381 11.34 -19.55 2.98
N SER A 382 10.97 -18.59 3.82
CA SER A 382 11.01 -17.17 3.49
C SER A 382 11.44 -16.37 4.71
N ASN A 383 12.47 -15.57 4.54
CA ASN A 383 12.90 -14.61 5.56
C ASN A 383 12.12 -13.28 5.47
N ILE A 384 11.10 -13.22 4.60
CA ILE A 384 10.26 -12.04 4.44
C ILE A 384 9.15 -12.08 5.49
N PRO A 385 9.10 -11.12 6.44
CA PRO A 385 7.93 -10.95 7.29
C PRO A 385 6.69 -10.77 6.42
N TRP A 386 5.66 -11.56 6.68
CA TRP A 386 4.41 -11.47 5.95
C TRP A 386 3.24 -11.61 6.91
N GLY A 387 2.17 -10.88 6.63
CA GLY A 387 0.94 -10.92 7.42
C GLY A 387 0.63 -9.61 8.10
N THR A 388 -0.46 -9.61 8.83
CA THR A 388 -0.93 -8.47 9.62
C THR A 388 -0.30 -8.51 11.01
N PRO A 389 0.43 -7.48 11.45
CA PRO A 389 1.23 -7.50 12.69
C PRO A 389 0.49 -8.02 13.91
N SER A 390 -0.80 -7.69 14.07
CA SER A 390 -1.63 -8.17 15.20
C SER A 390 -1.87 -9.69 15.18
N TYR A 391 -1.68 -10.36 14.07
CA TYR A 391 -1.90 -11.81 13.87
C TYR A 391 -0.61 -12.56 13.57
N MET A 392 0.53 -11.89 13.61
CA MET A 392 1.85 -12.48 13.42
C MET A 392 2.51 -12.78 14.77
N PRO A 393 3.25 -13.89 14.90
CA PRO A 393 4.10 -14.11 16.07
C PRO A 393 5.14 -12.98 16.19
N PRO A 394 5.47 -12.54 17.42
CA PRO A 394 6.39 -11.42 17.63
C PRO A 394 7.75 -11.60 16.93
N GLU A 395 8.30 -12.82 16.93
CA GLU A 395 9.55 -13.16 16.31
C GLU A 395 9.52 -13.03 14.77
N ALA A 396 8.37 -13.29 14.14
CA ALA A 396 8.20 -13.17 12.69
C ALA A 396 8.13 -11.71 12.21
N ARG A 397 7.72 -10.78 13.07
CA ARG A 397 7.60 -9.35 12.73
C ARG A 397 8.94 -8.70 12.39
N HIS A 398 10.01 -9.21 12.96
CA HIS A 398 11.38 -8.65 12.81
C HIS A 398 12.26 -9.41 11.81
N GLY A 399 11.70 -10.38 11.06
CA GLY A 399 12.47 -11.16 10.08
C GLY A 399 13.47 -12.14 10.69
N ALA A 400 13.41 -12.36 12.01
CA ALA A 400 14.28 -13.29 12.74
C ALA A 400 13.67 -14.70 12.86
N PHE A 401 12.70 -15.03 12.01
CA PHE A 401 11.97 -16.28 12.12
C PHE A 401 12.79 -17.45 11.52
N ALA A 402 13.42 -18.24 12.38
CA ALA A 402 14.05 -19.50 12.03
C ALA A 402 13.13 -20.66 12.40
N GLY A 403 12.18 -21.02 11.54
CA GLY A 403 11.25 -22.11 11.86
C GLY A 403 10.23 -22.38 10.77
N SER A 404 9.35 -23.36 11.02
CA SER A 404 8.26 -23.69 10.11
C SER A 404 7.21 -22.58 10.11
N HIS A 405 6.83 -22.08 8.95
CA HIS A 405 5.77 -21.08 8.75
C HIS A 405 4.38 -21.54 9.25
N VAL A 406 4.19 -22.84 9.50
CA VAL A 406 2.99 -23.38 10.20
C VAL A 406 2.72 -22.65 11.51
N ARG A 407 3.78 -22.24 12.26
CA ARG A 407 3.62 -21.48 13.50
C ARG A 407 3.00 -20.11 13.29
N GLU A 408 3.17 -19.49 12.11
CA GLU A 408 2.51 -18.21 11.77
C GLU A 408 1.00 -18.41 11.71
N ASP A 409 0.52 -19.46 11.04
CA ASP A 409 -0.91 -19.78 10.97
C ASP A 409 -1.49 -20.19 12.33
N LEU A 410 -0.75 -20.97 13.14
CA LEU A 410 -1.20 -21.33 14.48
C LEU A 410 -1.31 -20.12 15.41
N TYR A 411 -0.38 -19.16 15.31
CA TYR A 411 -0.49 -17.90 16.04
C TYR A 411 -1.69 -17.07 15.57
N GLY A 412 -1.88 -16.95 14.24
CA GLY A 412 -3.03 -16.29 13.63
C GLY A 412 -4.36 -16.93 14.05
N LEU A 413 -4.41 -18.27 14.17
CA LEU A 413 -5.57 -19.01 14.68
C LEU A 413 -5.87 -18.64 16.14
N GLY A 414 -4.86 -18.67 17.01
CA GLY A 414 -5.02 -18.27 18.42
C GLY A 414 -5.47 -16.82 18.55
N ALA A 415 -4.89 -15.92 17.75
CA ALA A 415 -5.27 -14.51 17.69
C ALA A 415 -6.71 -14.31 17.21
N THR A 416 -7.13 -15.07 16.20
CA THR A 416 -8.50 -15.06 15.66
C THR A 416 -9.49 -15.56 16.70
N LEU A 417 -9.21 -16.69 17.36
CA LEU A 417 -10.06 -17.24 18.42
C LEU A 417 -10.20 -16.27 19.59
N HIS A 418 -9.08 -15.66 20.01
CA HIS A 418 -9.12 -14.64 21.07
C HIS A 418 -10.05 -13.48 20.69
N GLN A 419 -9.99 -13.00 19.44
CA GLN A 419 -10.86 -11.92 18.96
C GLN A 419 -12.33 -12.35 18.89
N LEU A 420 -12.64 -13.52 18.37
CA LEU A 420 -14.00 -14.07 18.32
C LEU A 420 -14.63 -14.15 19.73
N LEU A 421 -13.86 -14.58 20.72
CA LEU A 421 -14.32 -14.71 22.10
C LEU A 421 -14.41 -13.37 22.85
N SER A 422 -13.62 -12.37 22.53
CA SER A 422 -13.50 -11.13 23.30
C SER A 422 -14.02 -9.89 22.60
N SER A 423 -14.13 -9.91 21.27
CA SER A 423 -14.27 -8.73 20.39
C SER A 423 -13.17 -7.67 20.60
N TRP A 424 -12.04 -8.08 21.19
CA TRP A 424 -10.89 -7.18 21.41
C TRP A 424 -10.00 -7.16 20.17
N LEU A 425 -9.71 -5.97 19.69
CA LEU A 425 -8.82 -5.71 18.57
C LEU A 425 -7.51 -5.12 19.10
N MET A 426 -6.38 -5.70 18.70
CA MET A 426 -5.09 -5.07 18.90
C MET A 426 -4.95 -3.93 17.91
N HIS A 427 -4.78 -2.70 18.41
CA HIS A 427 -4.53 -1.55 17.57
C HIS A 427 -3.13 -1.64 16.93
N ARG A 428 -2.98 -1.05 15.74
CA ARG A 428 -1.71 -1.05 15.00
C ARG A 428 -0.60 -0.34 15.79
N ASP A 429 -0.96 0.70 16.53
CA ASP A 429 -0.03 1.50 17.35
C ASP A 429 0.55 0.71 18.53
N ASP A 430 -0.14 -0.34 18.99
CA ASP A 430 0.33 -1.24 20.06
C ASP A 430 1.44 -2.21 19.59
N VAL A 431 1.76 -2.23 18.29
CA VAL A 431 2.68 -3.18 17.63
C VAL A 431 3.86 -2.48 16.97
N GLU A 432 4.01 -1.16 17.11
CA GLU A 432 5.12 -0.41 16.50
C GLU A 432 6.50 -0.77 17.09
N PRO A 433 7.58 -0.68 16.30
CA PRO A 433 8.95 -0.86 16.80
C PRO A 433 9.26 0.18 17.88
N GLY A 434 9.52 -0.28 19.08
CA GLY A 434 9.79 0.57 20.26
C GLY A 434 8.67 0.59 21.31
N ALA A 435 7.49 0.05 21.02
CA ALA A 435 6.53 -0.24 22.06
C ALA A 435 7.12 -1.28 23.04
N GLN A 436 7.04 -1.01 24.34
CA GLN A 436 7.49 -1.97 25.34
C GLN A 436 6.75 -3.30 25.14
N ALA A 437 7.45 -4.42 25.33
CA ALA A 437 6.90 -5.77 25.10
C ALA A 437 5.56 -6.03 25.83
N SER A 438 5.28 -5.31 26.89
CA SER A 438 4.01 -5.34 27.64
C SER A 438 2.81 -4.79 26.85
N ALA A 439 3.01 -3.86 25.92
CA ALA A 439 1.94 -3.26 25.12
C ALA A 439 1.51 -4.15 23.93
N THR A 440 2.31 -5.16 23.59
CA THR A 440 2.02 -6.08 22.47
C THR A 440 1.29 -7.36 22.89
N GLN A 441 1.04 -7.54 24.20
CA GLN A 441 0.37 -8.74 24.72
C GLN A 441 -1.14 -8.56 24.71
N ARG A 442 -1.84 -9.58 24.17
CA ARG A 442 -3.30 -9.65 24.27
C ARG A 442 -3.71 -9.80 25.73
N PRO A 443 -4.71 -9.03 26.22
CA PRO A 443 -5.22 -9.23 27.57
C PRO A 443 -5.77 -10.65 27.72
N PRO A 444 -5.62 -11.29 28.88
CA PRO A 444 -6.24 -12.58 29.17
C PRO A 444 -7.74 -12.56 28.90
N LEU A 445 -8.28 -13.61 28.29
CA LEU A 445 -9.71 -13.72 27.97
C LEU A 445 -10.60 -13.54 29.17
N GLY A 446 -10.24 -14.09 30.33
CA GLY A 446 -11.00 -13.94 31.58
C GLY A 446 -11.15 -12.49 32.06
N ARG A 447 -10.26 -11.55 31.67
CA ARG A 447 -10.42 -10.12 31.91
C ARG A 447 -11.42 -9.45 30.98
N LEU A 448 -11.50 -9.93 29.74
CA LEU A 448 -12.37 -9.37 28.68
C LEU A 448 -13.75 -10.03 28.73
N ARG A 449 -13.82 -11.26 29.15
CA ARG A 449 -15.04 -12.05 29.24
C ARG A 449 -14.99 -13.04 30.42
N LYS A 450 -15.68 -12.70 31.50
CA LYS A 450 -15.66 -13.47 32.77
C LYS A 450 -16.12 -14.93 32.66
N GLN A 451 -16.89 -15.25 31.61
CA GLN A 451 -17.42 -16.61 31.35
C GLN A 451 -16.38 -17.53 30.68
N VAL A 452 -15.25 -17.01 30.22
CA VAL A 452 -14.17 -17.79 29.64
C VAL A 452 -13.08 -17.99 30.70
N PRO A 453 -12.66 -19.23 30.98
CA PRO A 453 -11.57 -19.50 31.93
C PRO A 453 -10.27 -18.79 31.47
N PRO A 454 -9.36 -18.49 32.42
CA PRO A 454 -8.10 -17.81 32.08
C PRO A 454 -7.20 -18.61 31.17
#